data_4ae25d47804264319f9470649424cb45
#
_entry.id   4ae25d47804264319f9470649424cb45
#
_cell.length_a   1.000
_cell.length_b   1.000
_cell.length_c   1.000
_cell.angle_alpha   90.00
_cell.angle_beta   90.00
_cell.angle_gamma   90.00
#
_symmetry.space_group_name_H-M   'P 1'
#
loop_
_entity.id
_entity.type
_entity.pdbx_description
1 polymer ?
#
loop_
_entity_poly.entity_id
_entity_poly.type
_entity_poly.pdbx_seq_one_letter_code
_entity_poly.pdbx_strand_id
1 'polypeptide(L)'
;MQNKKRRWIVLLLAAAMILCCFVSGCGKAEPEISSDAIESDDASDFVLLSEAVPDAILEIRYYSTYNFVGDRIEGYEEPVALLTKEAAAALKEVSDEVMAKGYRLKIYDAYRPQEAVTNFVEWAKDTEDTRMKEYFYPDLEKDVLFPQGYIAEHSGHSRGSTVDLTLFDMKTEKEVDMGGTFDFFGELSHPDYTGITEEQYANRMILRDAMMAHGFKPLVEEWWHFTLEDEPYTDTYFTFPVNSESVA
;
A
#
# COMPACT_ATOMS: atom_id res chain seq x y z
N MET A 1 -75.70 31.33 39.76
CA MET A 1 -75.85 29.98 40.33
C MET A 1 -74.67 29.12 39.94
N GLN A 2 -73.88 28.85 40.86
CA GLN A 2 -73.16 27.69 41.27
C GLN A 2 -73.02 26.59 40.19
N ASN A 3 -71.77 26.17 39.83
CA ASN A 3 -71.21 25.01 40.51
C ASN A 3 -69.78 24.64 40.10
N LYS A 4 -69.02 24.48 41.06
CA LYS A 4 -68.05 23.44 41.48
C LYS A 4 -66.86 23.11 40.57
N LYS A 5 -65.76 23.55 41.13
CA LYS A 5 -64.37 23.06 40.92
C LYS A 5 -64.29 21.52 41.05
N ARG A 6 -63.63 20.91 40.12
CA ARG A 6 -62.90 19.64 40.38
C ARG A 6 -61.49 19.79 39.83
N ARG A 7 -60.54 19.85 40.76
CA ARG A 7 -59.11 19.73 40.52
C ARG A 7 -58.81 18.30 40.09
N TRP A 8 -58.20 18.15 38.91
CA TRP A 8 -57.45 16.96 38.57
C TRP A 8 -55.99 17.35 38.44
N ILE A 9 -55.16 16.76 39.29
CA ILE A 9 -53.72 16.83 39.26
C ILE A 9 -53.33 15.88 38.13
N VAL A 10 -52.76 16.42 37.06
CA VAL A 10 -52.13 15.65 36.00
C VAL A 10 -50.64 15.70 36.26
N LEU A 11 -50.08 14.56 36.69
CA LEU A 11 -48.65 14.30 36.76
C LEU A 11 -48.07 14.36 35.36
N LEU A 12 -47.26 15.38 35.08
CA LEU A 12 -46.40 15.46 33.90
C LEU A 12 -45.17 14.56 34.14
N LEU A 13 -45.24 13.36 33.56
CA LEU A 13 -44.05 12.55 33.34
C LEU A 13 -43.32 13.14 32.13
N ALA A 14 -42.26 13.90 32.39
CA ALA A 14 -41.30 14.33 31.39
C ALA A 14 -40.45 13.10 30.96
N ALA A 15 -40.84 12.46 29.87
CA ALA A 15 -39.97 11.51 29.20
C ALA A 15 -38.88 12.29 28.43
N ALA A 16 -37.69 12.36 29.01
CA ALA A 16 -36.51 12.83 28.31
C ALA A 16 -36.13 11.77 27.25
N MET A 17 -36.52 12.01 25.98
CA MET A 17 -35.94 11.29 24.85
C MET A 17 -34.50 11.78 24.68
N ILE A 18 -33.54 11.02 25.16
CA ILE A 18 -32.14 11.13 24.77
C ILE A 18 -32.03 10.67 23.33
N LEU A 19 -32.00 11.64 22.43
CA LEU A 19 -31.67 11.42 21.02
C LEU A 19 -30.16 11.10 20.96
N CYS A 20 -29.80 9.82 21.04
CA CYS A 20 -28.45 9.38 20.68
C CYS A 20 -28.26 9.61 19.18
N CYS A 21 -27.67 10.74 18.83
CA CYS A 21 -27.03 10.92 17.54
C CYS A 21 -25.86 9.93 17.48
N PHE A 22 -26.06 8.77 16.86
CA PHE A 22 -24.96 7.98 16.33
C PHE A 22 -24.35 8.80 15.19
N VAL A 23 -23.33 9.57 15.52
CA VAL A 23 -22.37 10.02 14.55
C VAL A 23 -21.59 8.75 14.20
N SER A 24 -21.97 8.11 13.09
CA SER A 24 -21.10 7.14 12.43
C SER A 24 -19.91 7.93 11.90
N GLY A 25 -18.94 8.17 12.77
CA GLY A 25 -17.61 8.49 12.37
C GLY A 25 -17.09 7.24 11.62
N CYS A 26 -16.91 7.38 10.31
CA CYS A 26 -16.06 6.49 9.54
C CYS A 26 -14.63 6.77 10.05
N GLY A 27 -14.30 6.24 11.23
CA GLY A 27 -12.93 6.16 11.70
C GLY A 27 -12.26 5.12 10.81
N LYS A 28 -11.27 5.53 10.00
CA LYS A 28 -10.27 4.61 9.49
C LYS A 28 -9.80 3.82 10.72
N ALA A 29 -9.97 2.50 10.67
CA ALA A 29 -9.32 1.64 11.64
C ALA A 29 -7.82 1.78 11.34
N GLU A 30 -7.09 2.48 12.20
CA GLU A 30 -5.64 2.33 12.25
C GLU A 30 -5.40 0.83 12.42
N PRO A 31 -4.49 0.23 11.64
CA PRO A 31 -4.06 -1.13 11.92
C PRO A 31 -3.52 -1.10 13.36
N GLU A 32 -4.19 -1.78 14.29
CA GLU A 32 -3.64 -1.99 15.62
C GLU A 32 -2.31 -2.70 15.43
N ILE A 33 -1.21 -1.99 15.66
CA ILE A 33 0.12 -2.58 15.71
C ILE A 33 0.07 -3.56 16.87
N SER A 34 0.12 -4.85 16.53
CA SER A 34 0.27 -5.89 17.55
C SER A 34 1.52 -5.54 18.35
N SER A 35 1.39 -5.49 19.69
CA SER A 35 2.52 -5.28 20.60
C SER A 35 3.56 -6.42 20.54
N ASP A 36 3.39 -7.36 19.61
CA ASP A 36 4.11 -8.62 19.47
C ASP A 36 4.82 -8.72 18.11
N ALA A 37 5.11 -7.60 17.43
CA ALA A 37 5.88 -7.59 16.19
C ALA A 37 7.25 -8.27 16.41
N ILE A 38 7.55 -9.27 15.58
CA ILE A 38 8.79 -10.04 15.64
C ILE A 38 9.73 -9.49 14.56
N GLU A 39 10.97 -9.15 14.94
CA GLU A 39 12.02 -8.84 13.97
C GLU A 39 12.82 -10.11 13.64
N SER A 40 13.20 -10.26 12.37
CA SER A 40 14.02 -11.38 11.90
C SER A 40 14.98 -10.94 10.81
N ASP A 41 16.20 -11.48 10.83
CA ASP A 41 17.19 -11.35 9.77
C ASP A 41 17.34 -12.62 8.92
N ASP A 42 16.45 -13.61 9.12
CA ASP A 42 16.48 -14.89 8.40
C ASP A 42 15.78 -14.77 7.03
N ALA A 43 16.60 -14.70 5.98
CA ALA A 43 16.12 -14.62 4.60
C ALA A 43 15.90 -15.98 3.92
N SER A 44 15.98 -17.10 4.65
CA SER A 44 15.98 -18.46 4.08
C SER A 44 14.72 -18.82 3.27
N ASP A 45 13.59 -18.13 3.53
CA ASP A 45 12.33 -18.31 2.79
C ASP A 45 12.10 -17.28 1.68
N PHE A 46 13.13 -16.49 1.38
CA PHE A 46 13.06 -15.51 0.29
C PHE A 46 13.79 -15.98 -0.96
N VAL A 47 13.40 -15.40 -2.09
CA VAL A 47 14.01 -15.66 -3.41
C VAL A 47 14.15 -14.37 -4.21
N LEU A 48 15.13 -14.35 -5.12
CA LEU A 48 15.26 -13.30 -6.12
C LEU A 48 14.14 -13.38 -7.16
N LEU A 49 13.44 -12.26 -7.39
CA LEU A 49 12.42 -12.19 -8.45
C LEU A 49 13.01 -12.33 -9.84
N SER A 50 14.26 -11.95 -10.05
CA SER A 50 14.94 -12.17 -11.33
C SER A 50 15.09 -13.66 -11.70
N GLU A 51 15.04 -14.56 -10.72
CA GLU A 51 15.09 -16.01 -10.90
C GLU A 51 13.68 -16.61 -10.91
N ALA A 52 12.82 -16.22 -9.98
CA ALA A 52 11.49 -16.77 -9.82
C ALA A 52 10.49 -16.26 -10.90
N VAL A 53 10.63 -15.00 -11.32
CA VAL A 53 9.78 -14.33 -12.33
C VAL A 53 10.67 -13.65 -13.39
N PRO A 54 11.41 -14.42 -14.21
CA PRO A 54 12.47 -13.89 -15.07
C PRO A 54 11.96 -12.94 -16.17
N ASP A 55 10.68 -12.97 -16.47
CA ASP A 55 10.05 -12.08 -17.43
C ASP A 55 9.66 -10.70 -16.84
N ALA A 56 9.74 -10.53 -15.53
CA ALA A 56 9.48 -9.24 -14.89
C ALA A 56 10.60 -8.23 -15.19
N ILE A 57 10.21 -6.96 -15.31
CA ILE A 57 11.13 -5.83 -15.41
C ILE A 57 11.31 -5.27 -14.01
N LEU A 58 12.55 -5.16 -13.54
CA LEU A 58 12.85 -4.57 -12.24
C LEU A 58 13.24 -3.10 -12.42
N GLU A 59 12.47 -2.19 -11.85
CA GLU A 59 12.78 -0.76 -11.74
C GLU A 59 12.66 -0.34 -10.27
N ILE A 60 13.56 -0.85 -9.45
CA ILE A 60 13.50 -0.70 -7.99
C ILE A 60 13.69 0.78 -7.61
N ARG A 61 12.58 1.42 -7.27
CA ARG A 61 12.51 2.87 -7.05
C ARG A 61 13.32 3.30 -5.84
N TYR A 62 13.36 2.50 -4.80
CA TYR A 62 14.06 2.84 -3.57
C TYR A 62 15.57 2.59 -3.64
N TYR A 63 16.04 1.83 -4.61
CA TYR A 63 17.47 1.79 -4.95
C TYR A 63 17.92 3.02 -5.74
N SER A 64 17.01 3.67 -6.46
CA SER A 64 17.26 4.89 -7.24
C SER A 64 16.97 6.16 -6.43
N THR A 65 17.24 7.32 -6.99
CA THR A 65 16.88 8.63 -6.41
C THR A 65 15.50 9.11 -6.90
N TYR A 66 14.84 8.40 -7.80
CA TYR A 66 13.51 8.75 -8.29
C TYR A 66 12.42 8.08 -7.45
N ASN A 67 12.27 8.57 -6.24
CA ASN A 67 11.26 8.21 -5.25
C ASN A 67 10.86 9.47 -4.46
N PHE A 68 9.91 9.37 -3.55
CA PHE A 68 9.38 10.53 -2.83
C PHE A 68 10.38 11.18 -1.85
N VAL A 69 11.45 10.48 -1.48
CA VAL A 69 12.55 11.00 -0.64
C VAL A 69 13.54 11.79 -1.48
N GLY A 70 13.85 11.34 -2.70
CA GLY A 70 14.82 11.94 -3.61
C GLY A 70 16.27 11.47 -3.41
N ASP A 71 16.45 10.41 -2.61
CA ASP A 71 17.73 9.73 -2.38
C ASP A 71 17.51 8.21 -2.42
N ARG A 72 18.61 7.45 -2.55
CA ARG A 72 18.55 5.99 -2.36
C ARG A 72 18.21 5.68 -0.91
N ILE A 73 17.25 4.81 -0.71
CA ILE A 73 16.75 4.44 0.61
C ILE A 73 17.70 3.46 1.30
N GLU A 74 17.89 3.64 2.59
CA GLU A 74 18.70 2.75 3.42
C GLU A 74 18.16 1.32 3.36
N GLY A 75 19.07 0.33 3.39
CA GLY A 75 18.73 -1.09 3.25
C GLY A 75 18.56 -1.57 1.80
N TYR A 76 18.52 -0.70 0.78
CA TYR A 76 18.57 -1.09 -0.64
C TYR A 76 20.00 -1.02 -1.17
N GLU A 77 20.69 -2.15 -1.19
CA GLU A 77 22.11 -2.25 -1.58
C GLU A 77 22.30 -2.60 -3.06
N GLU A 78 21.31 -3.31 -3.67
CA GLU A 78 21.29 -3.69 -5.08
C GLU A 78 19.91 -3.40 -5.71
N PRO A 79 19.82 -3.22 -7.05
CA PRO A 79 18.56 -3.01 -7.75
C PRO A 79 17.84 -4.35 -8.01
N VAL A 80 17.66 -5.15 -6.96
CA VAL A 80 16.99 -6.45 -6.99
C VAL A 80 15.69 -6.39 -6.21
N ALA A 81 14.79 -7.34 -6.48
CA ALA A 81 13.55 -7.52 -5.75
C ALA A 81 13.53 -8.92 -5.12
N LEU A 82 13.13 -8.97 -3.86
CA LEU A 82 13.01 -10.20 -3.08
C LEU A 82 11.55 -10.38 -2.65
N LEU A 83 11.07 -11.61 -2.65
CA LEU A 83 9.79 -11.99 -2.04
C LEU A 83 9.93 -13.34 -1.34
N THR A 84 8.99 -13.64 -0.45
CA THR A 84 8.82 -15.01 0.05
C THR A 84 8.58 -15.97 -1.11
N LYS A 85 8.98 -17.23 -0.96
CA LYS A 85 8.82 -18.27 -2.00
C LYS A 85 7.36 -18.40 -2.46
N GLU A 86 6.42 -18.31 -1.52
CA GLU A 86 4.99 -18.39 -1.79
C GLU A 86 4.50 -17.20 -2.63
N ALA A 87 4.87 -15.98 -2.24
CA ALA A 87 4.49 -14.77 -2.97
C ALA A 87 5.14 -14.73 -4.35
N ALA A 88 6.40 -15.15 -4.48
CA ALA A 88 7.09 -15.24 -5.77
C ALA A 88 6.45 -16.27 -6.69
N ALA A 89 6.03 -17.43 -6.16
CA ALA A 89 5.33 -18.46 -6.94
C ALA A 89 3.97 -17.95 -7.45
N ALA A 90 3.18 -17.30 -6.59
CA ALA A 90 1.92 -16.69 -6.99
C ALA A 90 2.12 -15.57 -8.04
N LEU A 91 3.16 -14.73 -7.86
CA LEU A 91 3.48 -13.66 -8.81
C LEU A 91 3.94 -14.20 -10.17
N LYS A 92 4.56 -15.38 -10.20
CA LYS A 92 4.90 -16.07 -11.47
C LYS A 92 3.64 -16.42 -12.26
N GLU A 93 2.59 -16.92 -11.60
CA GLU A 93 1.33 -17.23 -12.25
C GLU A 93 0.66 -15.95 -12.80
N VAL A 94 0.72 -14.83 -12.06
CA VAL A 94 0.27 -13.51 -12.55
C VAL A 94 1.06 -13.13 -13.81
N SER A 95 2.39 -13.27 -13.78
CA SER A 95 3.25 -12.94 -14.91
C SER A 95 2.88 -13.75 -16.15
N ASP A 96 2.65 -15.06 -16.02
CA ASP A 96 2.24 -15.92 -17.12
C ASP A 96 0.88 -15.50 -17.72
N GLU A 97 -0.08 -15.14 -16.87
CA GLU A 97 -1.39 -14.66 -17.31
C GLU A 97 -1.28 -13.35 -18.10
N VAL A 98 -0.57 -12.34 -17.56
CA VAL A 98 -0.48 -11.04 -18.23
C VAL A 98 0.39 -11.11 -19.50
N MET A 99 1.41 -11.98 -19.53
CA MET A 99 2.21 -12.23 -20.74
C MET A 99 1.36 -12.82 -21.87
N ALA A 100 0.44 -13.72 -21.56
CA ALA A 100 -0.51 -14.24 -22.56
C ALA A 100 -1.43 -13.16 -23.14
N LYS A 101 -1.59 -12.03 -22.42
CA LYS A 101 -2.35 -10.84 -22.85
C LYS A 101 -1.48 -9.76 -23.52
N GLY A 102 -0.17 -9.97 -23.64
CA GLY A 102 0.79 -9.05 -24.27
C GLY A 102 1.44 -8.04 -23.32
N TYR A 103 1.40 -8.30 -22.03
CA TYR A 103 2.01 -7.45 -21.01
C TYR A 103 3.13 -8.18 -20.28
N ARG A 104 4.06 -7.43 -19.69
CA ARG A 104 5.01 -7.90 -18.68
C ARG A 104 4.72 -7.18 -17.37
N LEU A 105 5.03 -7.80 -16.25
CA LEU A 105 5.06 -7.11 -14.97
C LEU A 105 6.29 -6.19 -14.90
N LYS A 106 6.11 -5.00 -14.32
CA LYS A 106 7.18 -4.09 -13.99
C LYS A 106 7.11 -3.77 -12.50
N ILE A 107 8.15 -4.16 -11.77
CA ILE A 107 8.21 -4.13 -10.31
C ILE A 107 8.91 -2.84 -9.87
N TYR A 108 8.26 -2.09 -8.98
CA TYR A 108 8.79 -0.88 -8.36
C TYR A 108 9.40 -1.15 -6.99
N ASP A 109 8.74 -2.02 -6.19
CA ASP A 109 9.18 -2.47 -4.88
C ASP A 109 8.62 -3.87 -4.59
N ALA A 110 9.28 -4.57 -3.66
CA ALA A 110 8.85 -5.88 -3.18
C ALA A 110 9.13 -5.98 -1.67
N TYR A 111 9.95 -6.92 -1.20
CA TYR A 111 10.41 -6.89 0.17
C TYR A 111 11.14 -5.57 0.46
N ARG A 112 10.78 -4.91 1.55
CA ARG A 112 11.36 -3.65 2.06
C ARG A 112 11.84 -3.88 3.47
N PRO A 113 13.13 -3.74 3.77
CA PRO A 113 13.63 -3.97 5.13
C PRO A 113 13.10 -2.91 6.11
N GLN A 114 13.00 -3.26 7.38
CA GLN A 114 12.53 -2.31 8.41
C GLN A 114 13.42 -1.06 8.49
N GLU A 115 14.70 -1.14 8.15
CA GLU A 115 15.60 0.01 8.05
C GLU A 115 15.11 1.06 7.04
N ALA A 116 14.61 0.61 5.89
CA ALA A 116 14.03 1.51 4.88
C ALA A 116 12.76 2.22 5.39
N VAL A 117 11.91 1.51 6.12
CA VAL A 117 10.72 2.10 6.76
C VAL A 117 11.12 3.15 7.78
N THR A 118 12.15 2.89 8.58
CA THR A 118 12.72 3.86 9.53
C THR A 118 13.25 5.10 8.80
N ASN A 119 13.94 4.91 7.66
CA ASN A 119 14.44 6.02 6.84
C ASN A 119 13.29 6.91 6.32
N PHE A 120 12.13 6.34 5.93
CA PHE A 120 10.94 7.12 5.55
C PHE A 120 10.40 7.94 6.71
N VAL A 121 10.33 7.36 7.91
CA VAL A 121 9.87 8.06 9.12
C VAL A 121 10.79 9.22 9.46
N GLU A 122 12.12 9.04 9.38
CA GLU A 122 13.08 10.10 9.64
C GLU A 122 13.01 11.21 8.57
N TRP A 123 12.90 10.85 7.28
CA TRP A 123 12.68 11.80 6.20
C TRP A 123 11.39 12.63 6.41
N ALA A 124 10.30 12.01 6.86
CA ALA A 124 9.03 12.72 7.09
C ALA A 124 9.12 13.78 8.20
N LYS A 125 10.04 13.63 9.17
CA LYS A 125 10.30 14.61 10.24
C LYS A 125 11.04 15.85 9.76
N ASP A 126 11.82 15.76 8.67
CA ASP A 126 12.50 16.90 8.05
C ASP A 126 11.54 17.62 7.11
N THR A 127 10.76 18.55 7.65
CA THR A 127 9.75 19.33 6.89
C THR A 127 10.35 20.29 5.87
N GLU A 128 11.65 20.58 5.95
CA GLU A 128 12.34 21.49 5.03
C GLU A 128 12.77 20.78 3.72
N ASP A 129 12.94 19.45 3.74
CA ASP A 129 13.25 18.68 2.54
C ASP A 129 11.98 18.44 1.70
N THR A 130 11.74 19.31 0.74
CA THR A 130 10.58 19.25 -0.17
C THR A 130 10.98 19.01 -1.62
N ARG A 131 12.18 18.50 -1.89
CA ARG A 131 12.76 18.29 -3.23
C ARG A 131 11.85 17.54 -4.19
N MET A 132 11.13 16.57 -3.68
CA MET A 132 10.27 15.68 -4.48
C MET A 132 8.78 16.01 -4.35
N LYS A 133 8.40 17.07 -3.64
CA LYS A 133 7.02 17.46 -3.38
C LYS A 133 6.20 17.60 -4.66
N GLU A 134 6.73 18.31 -5.66
CA GLU A 134 6.03 18.56 -6.93
C GLU A 134 5.62 17.26 -7.65
N TYR A 135 6.40 16.19 -7.48
CA TYR A 135 6.20 14.92 -8.18
C TYR A 135 5.33 13.92 -7.43
N PHE A 136 5.43 13.89 -6.10
CA PHE A 136 4.82 12.82 -5.30
C PHE A 136 3.74 13.28 -4.32
N TYR A 137 3.81 14.52 -3.80
CA TYR A 137 2.85 15.01 -2.80
C TYR A 137 2.56 16.52 -2.95
N PRO A 138 2.19 16.99 -4.18
CA PRO A 138 2.08 18.44 -4.47
C PRO A 138 1.06 19.15 -3.57
N ASP A 139 0.00 18.45 -3.20
CA ASP A 139 -1.14 18.98 -2.45
C ASP A 139 -1.06 18.74 -0.94
N LEU A 140 0.02 18.08 -0.47
CA LEU A 140 0.18 17.71 0.94
C LEU A 140 1.43 18.37 1.54
N GLU A 141 1.37 18.65 2.84
CA GLU A 141 2.55 19.00 3.63
C GLU A 141 3.10 17.75 4.34
N LYS A 142 4.41 17.70 4.60
CA LYS A 142 5.04 16.50 5.19
C LYS A 142 4.54 16.17 6.59
N ASP A 143 4.12 17.15 7.36
CA ASP A 143 3.60 17.00 8.72
C ASP A 143 2.27 16.22 8.78
N VAL A 144 1.55 16.12 7.64
CA VAL A 144 0.31 15.33 7.58
C VAL A 144 0.52 13.91 7.07
N LEU A 145 1.70 13.57 6.50
CA LEU A 145 1.92 12.28 5.85
C LEU A 145 1.83 11.10 6.84
N PHE A 146 2.44 11.23 8.00
CA PHE A 146 2.35 10.23 9.06
C PHE A 146 0.95 10.18 9.71
N PRO A 147 0.34 11.30 10.16
CA PRO A 147 -1.00 11.29 10.72
C PRO A 147 -2.10 10.78 9.76
N GLN A 148 -1.91 10.93 8.46
CA GLN A 148 -2.86 10.44 7.46
C GLN A 148 -2.57 9.02 6.96
N GLY A 149 -1.53 8.37 7.50
CA GLY A 149 -1.21 6.98 7.20
C GLY A 149 -0.49 6.73 5.87
N TYR A 150 0.04 7.78 5.21
CA TYR A 150 0.90 7.60 4.02
C TYR A 150 2.26 7.00 4.38
N ILE A 151 2.74 7.26 5.61
CA ILE A 151 3.96 6.68 6.18
C ILE A 151 3.61 6.06 7.52
N ALA A 152 4.08 4.84 7.76
CA ALA A 152 3.83 4.08 8.97
C ALA A 152 5.14 3.56 9.58
N GLU A 153 5.14 3.18 10.86
CA GLU A 153 6.30 2.61 11.56
C GLU A 153 6.62 1.17 11.12
N HIS A 154 5.61 0.46 10.58
CA HIS A 154 5.74 -0.89 10.03
C HIS A 154 5.06 -0.96 8.67
N SER A 155 5.62 -1.76 7.77
CA SER A 155 5.10 -1.93 6.42
C SER A 155 4.76 -3.38 6.11
N GLY A 156 3.68 -3.61 5.35
CA GLY A 156 3.38 -4.92 4.78
C GLY A 156 4.53 -5.49 3.96
N HIS A 157 5.27 -4.64 3.27
CA HIS A 157 6.45 -5.02 2.50
C HIS A 157 7.55 -5.67 3.35
N SER A 158 7.70 -5.26 4.62
CA SER A 158 8.70 -5.84 5.52
C SER A 158 8.38 -7.29 5.92
N ARG A 159 7.15 -7.77 5.65
CA ARG A 159 6.78 -9.18 5.84
C ARG A 159 7.09 -10.08 4.63
N GLY A 160 7.52 -9.48 3.52
CA GLY A 160 8.06 -10.20 2.37
C GLY A 160 7.03 -10.76 1.38
N SER A 161 5.73 -10.45 1.53
CA SER A 161 4.69 -10.96 0.64
C SER A 161 3.86 -9.86 -0.02
N THR A 162 4.39 -8.62 -0.01
CA THR A 162 3.80 -7.44 -0.63
C THR A 162 4.66 -6.98 -1.80
N VAL A 163 4.02 -6.55 -2.88
CA VAL A 163 4.68 -6.08 -4.10
C VAL A 163 3.98 -4.86 -4.67
N ASP A 164 4.75 -3.87 -5.11
CA ASP A 164 4.32 -2.70 -5.86
C ASP A 164 4.72 -2.83 -7.31
N LEU A 165 3.74 -2.78 -8.23
CA LEU A 165 3.99 -3.08 -9.62
C LEU A 165 3.00 -2.42 -10.59
N THR A 166 3.38 -2.45 -11.87
CA THR A 166 2.55 -2.03 -12.98
C THR A 166 2.67 -2.99 -14.15
N LEU A 167 1.97 -2.70 -15.25
CA LEU A 167 2.07 -3.40 -16.52
C LEU A 167 2.97 -2.65 -17.49
N PHE A 168 3.72 -3.42 -18.29
CA PHE A 168 4.52 -2.95 -19.41
C PHE A 168 4.00 -3.60 -20.71
N ASP A 169 3.55 -2.79 -21.65
CA ASP A 169 3.01 -3.25 -22.93
C ASP A 169 4.14 -3.69 -23.87
N MET A 170 4.15 -4.97 -24.23
CA MET A 170 5.19 -5.58 -25.07
C MET A 170 5.18 -5.11 -26.52
N LYS A 171 4.06 -4.58 -27.01
CA LYS A 171 3.92 -4.09 -28.38
C LYS A 171 4.44 -2.66 -28.54
N THR A 172 4.12 -1.81 -27.57
CA THR A 172 4.56 -0.39 -27.57
C THR A 172 5.91 -0.20 -26.92
N GLU A 173 6.39 -1.19 -26.18
CA GLU A 173 7.59 -1.15 -25.35
C GLU A 173 7.56 0.02 -24.34
N LYS A 174 6.39 0.22 -23.72
CA LYS A 174 6.17 1.28 -22.75
C LYS A 174 5.39 0.76 -21.55
N GLU A 175 5.57 1.46 -20.45
CA GLU A 175 4.70 1.34 -19.28
C GLU A 175 3.26 1.69 -19.65
N VAL A 176 2.32 0.91 -19.14
CA VAL A 176 0.89 1.13 -19.34
C VAL A 176 0.45 2.34 -18.52
N ASP A 177 -0.28 3.25 -19.15
CA ASP A 177 -0.79 4.45 -18.48
C ASP A 177 -1.90 4.10 -17.47
N MET A 178 -1.58 4.22 -16.19
CA MET A 178 -2.50 3.96 -15.07
C MET A 178 -3.20 5.24 -14.57
N GLY A 179 -2.92 6.40 -15.19
CA GLY A 179 -3.53 7.69 -14.82
C GLY A 179 -2.89 8.35 -13.58
N GLY A 180 -1.85 7.76 -13.02
CA GLY A 180 -1.09 8.29 -11.89
C GLY A 180 0.23 7.54 -11.74
N THR A 181 1.24 8.22 -11.19
CA THR A 181 2.55 7.59 -10.93
C THR A 181 2.54 6.77 -9.65
N PHE A 182 3.44 5.80 -9.58
CA PHE A 182 3.79 5.09 -8.34
C PHE A 182 4.18 6.07 -7.23
N ASP A 183 3.80 5.80 -5.98
CA ASP A 183 4.07 6.61 -4.79
C ASP A 183 3.46 8.02 -4.81
N PHE A 184 2.47 8.30 -5.62
CA PHE A 184 1.77 9.58 -5.55
C PHE A 184 0.85 9.60 -4.32
N PHE A 185 1.06 10.53 -3.39
CA PHE A 185 0.26 10.68 -2.18
C PHE A 185 -1.00 11.50 -2.46
N GLY A 186 -2.16 10.83 -2.56
CA GLY A 186 -3.44 11.45 -2.81
C GLY A 186 -4.46 10.53 -3.44
N GLU A 187 -5.69 11.02 -3.60
CA GLU A 187 -6.83 10.24 -4.11
C GLU A 187 -6.61 9.68 -5.53
N LEU A 188 -5.74 10.31 -6.33
CA LEU A 188 -5.35 9.82 -7.65
C LEU A 188 -4.79 8.39 -7.60
N SER A 189 -4.20 7.98 -6.49
CA SER A 189 -3.63 6.65 -6.28
C SER A 189 -4.66 5.58 -5.94
N HIS A 190 -5.87 5.97 -5.51
CA HIS A 190 -6.93 5.02 -5.18
C HIS A 190 -7.36 4.23 -6.42
N PRO A 191 -7.46 2.89 -6.34
CA PRO A 191 -7.86 2.04 -7.48
C PRO A 191 -9.19 2.44 -8.12
N ASP A 192 -10.13 2.97 -7.32
CA ASP A 192 -11.47 3.36 -7.73
C ASP A 192 -11.62 4.87 -8.03
N TYR A 193 -10.52 5.63 -8.09
CA TYR A 193 -10.55 7.06 -8.39
C TYR A 193 -11.19 7.31 -9.77
N THR A 194 -12.20 8.18 -9.81
CA THR A 194 -13.03 8.42 -11.01
C THR A 194 -12.53 9.59 -11.87
N GLY A 195 -11.50 10.31 -11.43
CA GLY A 195 -10.92 11.46 -12.14
C GLY A 195 -9.94 11.09 -13.26
N ILE A 196 -9.80 9.80 -13.59
CA ILE A 196 -8.96 9.29 -14.69
C ILE A 196 -9.84 8.90 -15.90
N THR A 197 -9.19 8.62 -17.05
CA THR A 197 -9.91 8.16 -18.24
C THR A 197 -10.43 6.72 -18.10
N GLU A 198 -11.43 6.36 -18.91
CA GLU A 198 -11.93 4.98 -18.94
C GLU A 198 -10.84 3.97 -19.31
N GLU A 199 -9.89 4.34 -20.18
CA GLU A 199 -8.76 3.51 -20.58
C GLU A 199 -7.80 3.29 -19.40
N GLN A 200 -7.42 4.34 -18.67
CA GLN A 200 -6.57 4.25 -17.48
C GLN A 200 -7.21 3.39 -16.38
N TYR A 201 -8.52 3.57 -16.17
CA TYR A 201 -9.26 2.72 -15.25
C TYR A 201 -9.27 1.24 -15.70
N ALA A 202 -9.52 0.98 -16.97
CA ALA A 202 -9.48 -0.38 -17.52
C ALA A 202 -8.08 -1.03 -17.37
N ASN A 203 -7.01 -0.24 -17.54
CA ASN A 203 -5.64 -0.69 -17.33
C ASN A 203 -5.37 -1.11 -15.88
N ARG A 204 -5.83 -0.31 -14.90
CA ARG A 204 -5.77 -0.69 -13.48
C ARG A 204 -6.53 -1.99 -13.20
N MET A 205 -7.70 -2.17 -13.84
CA MET A 205 -8.50 -3.39 -13.64
C MET A 205 -7.83 -4.63 -14.23
N ILE A 206 -7.11 -4.52 -15.37
CA ILE A 206 -6.33 -5.63 -15.93
C ILE A 206 -5.29 -6.12 -14.91
N LEU A 207 -4.54 -5.22 -14.31
CA LEU A 207 -3.56 -5.55 -13.28
C LEU A 207 -4.23 -6.16 -12.05
N ARG A 208 -5.22 -5.46 -11.50
CA ARG A 208 -5.94 -5.88 -10.28
C ARG A 208 -6.56 -7.26 -10.42
N ASP A 209 -7.26 -7.50 -11.53
CA ASP A 209 -8.00 -8.75 -11.74
C ASP A 209 -7.02 -9.93 -11.91
N ALA A 210 -5.86 -9.71 -12.56
CA ALA A 210 -4.82 -10.73 -12.66
C ALA A 210 -4.20 -11.02 -11.28
N MET A 211 -3.87 -10.00 -10.49
CA MET A 211 -3.32 -10.17 -9.15
C MET A 211 -4.31 -10.92 -8.24
N MET A 212 -5.58 -10.52 -8.23
CA MET A 212 -6.61 -11.16 -7.42
C MET A 212 -6.89 -12.61 -7.84
N ALA A 213 -6.81 -12.93 -9.13
CA ALA A 213 -6.99 -14.29 -9.62
C ALA A 213 -5.94 -15.28 -9.09
N HIS A 214 -4.78 -14.77 -8.69
CA HIS A 214 -3.65 -15.53 -8.16
C HIS A 214 -3.36 -15.27 -6.68
N GLY A 215 -4.39 -14.88 -5.91
CA GLY A 215 -4.35 -14.85 -4.45
C GLY A 215 -3.77 -13.60 -3.82
N PHE A 216 -3.60 -12.52 -4.59
CA PHE A 216 -3.23 -11.23 -4.02
C PHE A 216 -4.46 -10.38 -3.72
N LYS A 217 -4.42 -9.62 -2.64
CA LYS A 217 -5.42 -8.60 -2.29
C LYS A 217 -4.86 -7.21 -2.55
N PRO A 218 -5.64 -6.31 -3.18
CA PRO A 218 -5.24 -4.93 -3.41
C PRO A 218 -5.36 -4.09 -2.14
N LEU A 219 -4.54 -3.04 -2.03
CA LEU A 219 -4.75 -1.95 -1.09
C LEU A 219 -5.76 -0.96 -1.68
N VAL A 220 -6.66 -0.42 -0.84
CA VAL A 220 -7.73 0.48 -1.32
C VAL A 220 -7.24 1.91 -1.56
N GLU A 221 -6.07 2.26 -1.08
CA GLU A 221 -5.45 3.57 -1.26
C GLU A 221 -4.44 3.63 -2.40
N GLU A 222 -3.97 2.45 -2.93
CA GLU A 222 -2.85 2.38 -3.88
C GLU A 222 -3.10 1.36 -4.99
N TRP A 223 -3.23 1.80 -6.24
CA TRP A 223 -3.56 0.93 -7.37
C TRP A 223 -2.45 -0.07 -7.73
N TRP A 224 -1.21 0.19 -7.30
CA TRP A 224 -0.03 -0.63 -7.58
C TRP A 224 0.27 -1.68 -6.51
N HIS A 225 -0.32 -1.56 -5.30
CA HIS A 225 0.06 -2.28 -4.09
C HIS A 225 -0.80 -3.54 -3.87
N PHE A 226 -0.13 -4.67 -3.74
CA PHE A 226 -0.78 -5.97 -3.56
C PHE A 226 -0.03 -6.82 -2.55
N THR A 227 -0.77 -7.43 -1.63
CA THR A 227 -0.25 -8.36 -0.63
C THR A 227 -0.83 -9.75 -0.88
N LEU A 228 -0.03 -10.82 -0.80
CA LEU A 228 -0.53 -12.19 -0.86
C LEU A 228 -1.53 -12.42 0.28
N GLU A 229 -2.72 -12.96 0.00
CA GLU A 229 -3.78 -13.12 0.99
C GLU A 229 -3.38 -14.11 2.08
N ASP A 230 -2.78 -15.24 1.69
CA ASP A 230 -2.25 -16.27 2.57
C ASP A 230 -0.73 -16.09 2.77
N GLU A 231 -0.31 -14.88 3.21
CA GLU A 231 1.10 -14.61 3.48
C GLU A 231 1.64 -15.50 4.61
N PRO A 232 2.86 -16.06 4.48
CA PRO A 232 3.43 -16.97 5.50
C PRO A 232 3.78 -16.25 6.82
N TYR A 233 4.02 -14.93 6.73
CA TYR A 233 4.41 -14.10 7.86
C TYR A 233 3.42 -12.95 8.03
N THR A 234 2.66 -12.93 9.13
CA THR A 234 1.64 -11.88 9.42
C THR A 234 2.09 -10.89 10.49
N ASP A 235 3.10 -11.24 11.29
CA ASP A 235 3.61 -10.50 12.45
C ASP A 235 5.14 -10.40 12.49
N THR A 236 5.84 -10.97 11.49
CA THR A 236 7.30 -10.95 11.39
C THR A 236 7.75 -9.91 10.38
N TYR A 237 8.56 -8.96 10.82
CA TYR A 237 9.13 -7.88 10.01
C TYR A 237 10.62 -8.13 9.81
N PHE A 238 11.00 -8.29 8.55
CA PHE A 238 12.38 -8.66 8.22
C PHE A 238 13.29 -7.44 8.15
N THR A 239 14.59 -7.67 8.50
CA THR A 239 15.59 -6.60 8.67
C THR A 239 16.81 -6.76 7.78
N PHE A 240 16.95 -7.89 7.05
CA PHE A 240 18.08 -8.11 6.15
C PHE A 240 18.03 -7.14 4.94
N PRO A 241 19.20 -6.72 4.39
CA PRO A 241 19.25 -5.77 3.29
C PRO A 241 18.74 -6.38 1.98
N VAL A 242 18.28 -5.51 1.07
CA VAL A 242 17.90 -5.90 -0.29
C VAL A 242 19.13 -5.99 -1.17
N ASN A 243 19.67 -7.20 -1.26
CA ASN A 243 20.77 -7.58 -2.13
C ASN A 243 20.70 -9.08 -2.49
N SER A 244 21.50 -9.53 -3.44
CA SER A 244 21.52 -10.92 -3.86
C SER A 244 22.21 -11.85 -2.85
N GLU A 245 23.11 -11.35 -2.01
CA GLU A 245 23.85 -12.13 -1.01
C GLU A 245 22.94 -12.58 0.14
N SER A 246 21.90 -11.81 0.45
CA SER A 246 20.95 -12.11 1.53
C SER A 246 20.21 -13.45 1.34
N VAL A 247 20.04 -13.91 0.09
CA VAL A 247 19.29 -15.12 -0.27
C VAL A 247 20.14 -16.17 -0.99
N ALA A 248 21.49 -16.04 -0.95
CA ALA A 248 22.45 -16.90 -1.64
C ALA A 248 22.67 -18.25 -0.92
#